data_75a59ce8a9ec0b88ac0fb53ad4425a2f
#
_entry.id   75a59ce8a9ec0b88ac0fb53ad4425a2f
#
_cell.length_a   1.000
_cell.length_b   1.000
_cell.length_c   1.000
_cell.angle_alpha   90.00
_cell.angle_beta   90.00
_cell.angle_gamma   90.00
#
_symmetry.space_group_name_H-M   'P 1'
#
loop_
_entity.id
_entity.type
_entity.pdbx_description
1 polymer ?
#
loop_
_entity_poly.entity_id
_entity_poly.type
_entity_poly.pdbx_seq_one_letter_code
_entity_poly.pdbx_strand_id
1 'polypeptide(L)'
;MRRARVNGVKLVYEIHGTGEPLILIHGAQSDRSIFTGMLPDFTDQFEVLTYDQRGSGQSEKPDVEYTMGMIADDTAALMDHVGFSSAHVYGVSMGGMIAQELGIRHGPAVRSLVLGCTTPGGPQAVSLEGESIERSHSTQDLSAEERGTALAKTAFTQGHIEQHPEIIPALIEARRKQPLDPTGFARRMQAAYAHNTFDRLSQITCPTLVITGKDDALIAWENSQLLADNIADSKLVVLEPAGHVFWVEQPVQSRDAILTFLQKHKR
;
A
#
# COMPACT_ATOMS: atom_id res chain seq x y z
N MET A 1 4.79 4.69 -19.66
CA MET A 1 3.45 4.91 -19.11
C MET A 1 2.41 4.41 -20.08
N ARG A 2 1.52 3.51 -19.66
CA ARG A 2 0.48 2.85 -20.48
C ARG A 2 -0.89 3.10 -19.83
N ARG A 3 -1.97 2.80 -20.55
CA ARG A 3 -3.34 2.97 -20.08
C ARG A 3 -4.18 1.74 -20.43
N ALA A 4 -5.03 1.32 -19.48
CA ALA A 4 -6.01 0.26 -19.66
C ALA A 4 -7.40 0.75 -19.27
N ARG A 5 -8.46 0.32 -19.98
CA ARG A 5 -9.84 0.50 -19.52
C ARG A 5 -10.32 -0.83 -18.96
N VAL A 6 -10.50 -0.89 -17.66
CA VAL A 6 -10.95 -2.08 -16.93
C VAL A 6 -12.13 -1.69 -16.02
N ASN A 7 -13.14 -2.52 -15.90
CA ASN A 7 -14.33 -2.27 -15.05
C ASN A 7 -14.91 -0.85 -15.19
N GLY A 8 -14.92 -0.32 -16.43
CA GLY A 8 -15.46 1.01 -16.72
C GLY A 8 -14.56 2.19 -16.36
N VAL A 9 -13.37 1.96 -15.76
CA VAL A 9 -12.42 3.01 -15.39
C VAL A 9 -11.12 2.92 -16.21
N LYS A 10 -10.52 4.06 -16.53
CA LYS A 10 -9.22 4.11 -17.18
C LYS A 10 -8.12 4.20 -16.13
N LEU A 11 -7.28 3.16 -16.06
CA LEU A 11 -6.12 3.10 -15.18
C LEU A 11 -4.84 3.41 -15.95
N VAL A 12 -3.92 4.08 -15.28
CA VAL A 12 -2.55 4.36 -15.76
C VAL A 12 -1.59 3.42 -15.05
N TYR A 13 -0.71 2.77 -15.82
CA TYR A 13 0.21 1.78 -15.30
C TYR A 13 1.56 1.79 -16.02
N GLU A 14 2.54 1.17 -15.39
CA GLU A 14 3.88 0.91 -15.94
C GLU A 14 4.29 -0.53 -15.63
N ILE A 15 5.11 -1.11 -16.50
CA ILE A 15 5.73 -2.42 -16.30
C ILE A 15 7.24 -2.21 -16.43
N HIS A 16 7.98 -2.75 -15.47
CA HIS A 16 9.43 -2.62 -15.35
C HIS A 16 10.06 -3.99 -15.12
N GLY A 17 11.26 -4.20 -15.67
CA GLY A 17 11.99 -5.45 -15.48
C GLY A 17 11.44 -6.62 -16.29
N THR A 18 11.90 -7.81 -15.93
CA THR A 18 11.53 -9.08 -16.55
C THR A 18 11.53 -10.20 -15.49
N GLY A 19 10.80 -11.27 -15.71
CA GLY A 19 10.74 -12.41 -14.79
C GLY A 19 9.32 -12.73 -14.35
N GLU A 20 9.16 -13.18 -13.11
CA GLU A 20 7.83 -13.49 -12.58
C GLU A 20 7.03 -12.22 -12.28
N PRO A 21 5.71 -12.22 -12.53
CA PRO A 21 4.85 -11.06 -12.26
C PRO A 21 4.84 -10.66 -10.79
N LEU A 22 5.09 -9.37 -10.53
CA LEU A 22 4.95 -8.74 -9.22
C LEU A 22 4.12 -7.45 -9.36
N ILE A 23 3.12 -7.27 -8.52
CA ILE A 23 2.30 -6.06 -8.49
C ILE A 23 2.59 -5.28 -7.23
N LEU A 24 2.83 -3.97 -7.38
CA LEU A 24 2.99 -3.04 -6.27
C LEU A 24 1.75 -2.14 -6.16
N ILE A 25 1.09 -2.14 -4.99
CA ILE A 25 -0.16 -1.41 -4.72
C ILE A 25 0.10 -0.32 -3.67
N HIS A 26 0.00 0.94 -4.08
CA HIS A 26 0.31 2.10 -3.25
C HIS A 26 -0.76 2.41 -2.19
N GLY A 27 -0.40 3.23 -1.20
CA GLY A 27 -1.28 3.70 -0.13
C GLY A 27 -2.19 4.87 -0.51
N ALA A 28 -2.92 5.41 0.48
CA ALA A 28 -3.97 6.40 0.29
C ALA A 28 -3.47 7.75 -0.25
N GLN A 29 -2.37 8.25 0.31
CA GLN A 29 -1.86 9.60 -0.01
C GLN A 29 -0.81 9.62 -1.12
N SER A 30 -0.73 8.58 -1.93
CA SER A 30 0.28 8.41 -2.97
C SER A 30 -0.32 7.94 -4.30
N ASP A 31 0.53 7.75 -5.25
CA ASP A 31 0.30 7.09 -6.53
C ASP A 31 1.45 6.09 -6.80
N ARG A 32 1.50 5.50 -7.99
CA ARG A 32 2.52 4.52 -8.35
C ARG A 32 3.97 5.00 -8.17
N SER A 33 4.20 6.32 -8.19
CA SER A 33 5.55 6.89 -8.11
C SER A 33 6.24 6.66 -6.76
N ILE A 34 5.48 6.32 -5.71
CA ILE A 34 6.05 6.01 -4.38
C ILE A 34 7.06 4.84 -4.45
N PHE A 35 6.90 3.95 -5.43
CA PHE A 35 7.77 2.79 -5.60
C PHE A 35 9.02 3.05 -6.45
N THR A 36 9.17 4.25 -7.03
CA THR A 36 10.28 4.54 -7.96
C THR A 36 11.66 4.21 -7.37
N GLY A 37 11.87 4.53 -6.09
CA GLY A 37 13.13 4.23 -5.39
C GLY A 37 13.35 2.74 -5.09
N MET A 38 12.28 1.94 -5.04
CA MET A 38 12.33 0.50 -4.75
C MET A 38 12.39 -0.37 -6.01
N LEU A 39 12.01 0.16 -7.19
CA LEU A 39 11.97 -0.62 -8.42
C LEU A 39 13.28 -1.36 -8.73
N PRO A 40 14.47 -0.74 -8.58
CA PRO A 40 15.73 -1.44 -8.85
C PRO A 40 15.94 -2.71 -8.01
N ASP A 41 15.35 -2.78 -6.81
CA ASP A 41 15.47 -3.94 -5.94
C ASP A 41 14.75 -5.18 -6.51
N PHE A 42 13.74 -4.98 -7.35
CA PHE A 42 12.86 -6.05 -7.85
C PHE A 42 13.06 -6.36 -9.34
N THR A 43 13.42 -5.36 -10.15
CA THR A 43 13.33 -5.44 -11.64
C THR A 43 14.32 -6.41 -12.29
N ASP A 44 15.36 -6.81 -11.59
CA ASP A 44 16.30 -7.84 -12.06
C ASP A 44 15.70 -9.26 -12.03
N GLN A 45 14.61 -9.46 -11.26
CA GLN A 45 14.06 -10.80 -11.00
C GLN A 45 12.54 -10.88 -11.24
N PHE A 46 11.87 -9.75 -11.32
CA PHE A 46 10.42 -9.67 -11.45
C PHE A 46 10.02 -8.72 -12.58
N GLU A 47 8.94 -9.08 -13.28
CA GLU A 47 8.21 -8.16 -14.14
C GLU A 47 7.23 -7.37 -13.26
N VAL A 48 7.61 -6.15 -12.90
CA VAL A 48 6.95 -5.33 -11.87
C VAL A 48 5.89 -4.45 -12.50
N LEU A 49 4.62 -4.67 -12.16
CA LEU A 49 3.49 -3.82 -12.50
C LEU A 49 3.26 -2.80 -11.37
N THR A 50 3.34 -1.52 -11.70
CA THR A 50 2.89 -0.41 -10.85
C THR A 50 1.75 0.33 -11.54
N TYR A 51 0.76 0.80 -10.79
CA TYR A 51 -0.39 1.48 -11.38
C TYR A 51 -0.98 2.52 -10.42
N ASP A 52 -1.65 3.51 -10.98
CA ASP A 52 -2.48 4.44 -10.23
C ASP A 52 -3.87 3.81 -10.05
N GLN A 53 -4.31 3.64 -8.82
CA GLN A 53 -5.66 3.15 -8.52
C GLN A 53 -6.72 4.12 -9.05
N ARG A 54 -7.98 3.68 -9.21
CA ARG A 54 -9.09 4.61 -9.42
C ARG A 54 -9.06 5.70 -8.35
N GLY A 55 -9.28 6.94 -8.72
CA GLY A 55 -9.25 8.07 -7.80
C GLY A 55 -7.85 8.57 -7.44
N SER A 56 -6.76 8.05 -8.05
CA SER A 56 -5.40 8.52 -7.77
C SER A 56 -4.60 8.86 -9.03
N GLY A 57 -3.52 9.59 -8.84
CA GLY A 57 -2.51 9.88 -9.85
C GLY A 57 -3.11 10.35 -11.18
N GLN A 58 -2.76 9.67 -12.25
CA GLN A 58 -3.22 9.95 -13.62
C GLN A 58 -4.38 9.04 -14.08
N SER A 59 -4.86 8.14 -13.21
CA SER A 59 -6.05 7.33 -13.46
C SER A 59 -7.34 8.14 -13.38
N GLU A 60 -8.43 7.62 -13.96
CA GLU A 60 -9.75 8.25 -13.85
C GLU A 60 -10.23 8.31 -12.39
N LYS A 61 -11.00 9.34 -12.08
CA LYS A 61 -11.51 9.67 -10.75
C LYS A 61 -13.03 9.79 -10.78
N PRO A 62 -13.75 8.68 -11.06
CA PRO A 62 -15.21 8.72 -11.09
C PRO A 62 -15.76 9.17 -9.72
N ASP A 63 -16.72 10.08 -9.70
CA ASP A 63 -17.39 10.48 -8.46
C ASP A 63 -18.54 9.51 -8.15
N VAL A 64 -18.16 8.32 -7.72
CA VAL A 64 -19.04 7.24 -7.26
C VAL A 64 -18.53 6.69 -5.94
N GLU A 65 -19.32 5.90 -5.27
CA GLU A 65 -18.86 5.17 -4.08
C GLU A 65 -17.80 4.13 -4.46
N TYR A 66 -16.71 4.09 -3.69
CA TYR A 66 -15.65 3.07 -3.84
C TYR A 66 -15.71 2.08 -2.68
N THR A 67 -15.27 0.85 -2.94
CA THR A 67 -14.95 -0.14 -1.91
C THR A 67 -13.54 -0.71 -2.16
N MET A 68 -12.89 -1.24 -1.14
CA MET A 68 -11.59 -1.92 -1.31
C MET A 68 -11.73 -3.12 -2.24
N GLY A 69 -12.86 -3.85 -2.16
CA GLY A 69 -13.19 -4.93 -3.09
C GLY A 69 -13.31 -4.46 -4.54
N MET A 70 -13.94 -3.31 -4.81
CA MET A 70 -14.01 -2.74 -6.16
C MET A 70 -12.61 -2.42 -6.71
N ILE A 71 -11.72 -1.88 -5.88
CA ILE A 71 -10.34 -1.55 -6.32
C ILE A 71 -9.52 -2.85 -6.51
N ALA A 72 -9.78 -3.89 -5.71
CA ALA A 72 -9.18 -5.20 -5.92
C ALA A 72 -9.66 -5.85 -7.23
N ASP A 73 -10.96 -5.73 -7.57
CA ASP A 73 -11.50 -6.20 -8.86
C ASP A 73 -10.86 -5.46 -10.05
N ASP A 74 -10.58 -4.15 -9.91
CA ASP A 74 -9.83 -3.40 -10.92
C ASP A 74 -8.39 -3.91 -11.08
N THR A 75 -7.76 -4.28 -9.95
CA THR A 75 -6.40 -4.83 -9.95
C THR A 75 -6.38 -6.16 -10.69
N ALA A 76 -7.32 -7.06 -10.41
CA ALA A 76 -7.45 -8.34 -11.09
C ALA A 76 -7.70 -8.16 -12.60
N ALA A 77 -8.59 -7.26 -12.98
CA ALA A 77 -8.85 -6.96 -14.39
C ALA A 77 -7.66 -6.29 -15.10
N LEU A 78 -6.84 -5.52 -14.38
CA LEU A 78 -5.59 -4.97 -14.93
C LEU A 78 -4.55 -6.09 -15.11
N MET A 79 -4.46 -7.06 -14.18
CA MET A 79 -3.61 -8.25 -14.34
C MET A 79 -3.96 -9.00 -15.62
N ASP A 80 -5.24 -9.30 -15.83
CA ASP A 80 -5.71 -9.98 -17.04
C ASP A 80 -5.38 -9.16 -18.31
N HIS A 81 -5.58 -7.83 -18.26
CA HIS A 81 -5.28 -6.94 -19.38
C HIS A 81 -3.81 -6.97 -19.81
N VAL A 82 -2.89 -7.10 -18.85
CA VAL A 82 -1.45 -7.15 -19.13
C VAL A 82 -0.92 -8.58 -19.36
N GLY A 83 -1.80 -9.59 -19.26
CA GLY A 83 -1.45 -11.00 -19.47
C GLY A 83 -0.89 -11.71 -18.25
N PHE A 84 -1.05 -11.16 -17.04
CA PHE A 84 -0.65 -11.80 -15.79
C PHE A 84 -1.75 -12.73 -15.29
N SER A 85 -1.66 -14.02 -15.62
CA SER A 85 -2.61 -15.04 -15.11
C SER A 85 -2.50 -15.24 -13.60
N SER A 86 -1.34 -14.97 -13.02
CA SER A 86 -1.12 -14.92 -11.57
C SER A 86 0.14 -14.11 -11.26
N ALA A 87 0.18 -13.46 -10.08
CA ALA A 87 1.29 -12.61 -9.66
C ALA A 87 1.57 -12.70 -8.16
N HIS A 88 2.78 -12.33 -7.76
CA HIS A 88 3.05 -11.87 -6.40
C HIS A 88 2.44 -10.47 -6.21
N VAL A 89 1.93 -10.17 -5.03
CA VAL A 89 1.29 -8.88 -4.76
C VAL A 89 1.90 -8.26 -3.50
N TYR A 90 2.40 -7.03 -3.62
CA TYR A 90 2.89 -6.25 -2.49
C TYR A 90 2.07 -4.97 -2.36
N GLY A 91 1.29 -4.87 -1.30
CA GLY A 91 0.48 -3.71 -0.98
C GLY A 91 0.93 -3.03 0.32
N VAL A 92 1.02 -1.69 0.31
CA VAL A 92 1.38 -0.90 1.50
C VAL A 92 0.19 -0.07 1.98
N SER A 93 -0.06 -0.02 3.30
CA SER A 93 -1.11 0.80 3.89
C SER A 93 -2.49 0.44 3.29
N MET A 94 -3.24 1.39 2.74
CA MET A 94 -4.47 1.13 1.99
C MET A 94 -4.25 0.13 0.83
N GLY A 95 -3.08 0.12 0.20
CA GLY A 95 -2.72 -0.90 -0.80
C GLY A 95 -2.69 -2.32 -0.23
N GLY A 96 -2.35 -2.47 1.05
CA GLY A 96 -2.45 -3.73 1.78
C GLY A 96 -3.90 -4.17 2.03
N MET A 97 -4.83 -3.24 2.26
CA MET A 97 -6.27 -3.53 2.34
C MET A 97 -6.79 -4.06 0.99
N ILE A 98 -6.36 -3.44 -0.11
CA ILE A 98 -6.69 -3.89 -1.48
C ILE A 98 -6.10 -5.27 -1.75
N ALA A 99 -4.85 -5.52 -1.33
CA ALA A 99 -4.17 -6.81 -1.49
C ALA A 99 -4.88 -7.93 -0.70
N GLN A 100 -5.40 -7.65 0.51
CA GLN A 100 -6.24 -8.58 1.26
C GLN A 100 -7.52 -8.95 0.48
N GLU A 101 -8.26 -7.95 -0.02
CA GLU A 101 -9.45 -8.19 -0.84
C GLU A 101 -9.11 -8.98 -2.12
N LEU A 102 -7.98 -8.69 -2.76
CA LEU A 102 -7.50 -9.44 -3.92
C LEU A 102 -7.24 -10.91 -3.58
N GLY A 103 -6.56 -11.18 -2.47
CA GLY A 103 -6.31 -12.53 -1.98
C GLY A 103 -7.59 -13.31 -1.64
N ILE A 104 -8.61 -12.64 -1.08
CA ILE A 104 -9.90 -13.22 -0.73
C ILE A 104 -10.75 -13.48 -1.98
N ARG A 105 -10.85 -12.51 -2.89
CA ARG A 105 -11.79 -12.54 -4.03
C ARG A 105 -11.20 -13.23 -5.27
N HIS A 106 -9.89 -13.14 -5.44
CA HIS A 106 -9.15 -13.61 -6.62
C HIS A 106 -7.96 -14.51 -6.25
N GLY A 107 -8.10 -15.31 -5.18
CA GLY A 107 -7.03 -16.17 -4.64
C GLY A 107 -6.21 -16.93 -5.67
N PRO A 108 -6.83 -17.61 -6.69
CA PRO A 108 -6.07 -18.32 -7.73
C PRO A 108 -5.11 -17.45 -8.55
N ALA A 109 -5.36 -16.13 -8.64
CA ALA A 109 -4.50 -15.17 -9.33
C ALA A 109 -3.37 -14.62 -8.42
N VAL A 110 -3.36 -14.95 -7.12
CA VAL A 110 -2.37 -14.46 -6.16
C VAL A 110 -1.42 -15.58 -5.76
N ARG A 111 -0.13 -15.45 -6.13
CA ARG A 111 0.91 -16.42 -5.80
C ARG A 111 1.38 -16.32 -4.36
N SER A 112 1.59 -15.09 -3.92
CA SER A 112 1.90 -14.74 -2.54
C SER A 112 1.53 -13.29 -2.26
N LEU A 113 1.32 -12.95 -0.99
CA LEU A 113 1.03 -11.59 -0.53
C LEU A 113 2.18 -11.03 0.31
N VAL A 114 2.50 -9.76 0.12
CA VAL A 114 3.26 -8.94 1.07
C VAL A 114 2.34 -7.81 1.52
N LEU A 115 1.99 -7.82 2.81
CA LEU A 115 1.09 -6.85 3.45
C LEU A 115 1.92 -5.90 4.31
N GLY A 116 2.22 -4.70 3.79
CA GLY A 116 3.05 -3.68 4.45
C GLY A 116 2.22 -2.67 5.23
N CYS A 117 2.53 -2.42 6.51
CA CYS A 117 1.96 -1.35 7.37
C CYS A 117 0.44 -1.18 7.18
N THR A 118 -0.32 -2.26 7.28
CA THR A 118 -1.76 -2.30 6.97
C THR A 118 -2.59 -2.92 8.10
N THR A 119 -3.92 -2.88 7.95
CA THR A 119 -4.87 -3.34 8.94
C THR A 119 -5.97 -4.19 8.28
N PRO A 120 -6.57 -5.14 8.99
CA PRO A 120 -7.78 -5.82 8.51
C PRO A 120 -9.02 -4.92 8.55
N GLY A 121 -8.94 -3.76 9.23
CA GLY A 121 -10.10 -2.90 9.47
C GLY A 121 -11.13 -3.53 10.41
N GLY A 122 -12.33 -2.91 10.47
CA GLY A 122 -13.41 -3.41 11.31
C GLY A 122 -13.21 -3.15 12.81
N PRO A 123 -14.12 -3.66 13.66
CA PRO A 123 -14.10 -3.39 15.09
C PRO A 123 -12.98 -4.10 15.86
N GLN A 124 -12.32 -5.09 15.25
CA GLN A 124 -11.18 -5.81 15.83
C GLN A 124 -9.84 -5.10 15.58
N ALA A 125 -9.81 -4.15 14.66
CA ALA A 125 -8.59 -3.39 14.38
C ALA A 125 -8.17 -2.58 15.60
N VAL A 126 -6.87 -2.59 15.88
CA VAL A 126 -6.29 -1.78 16.95
C VAL A 126 -6.20 -0.33 16.47
N SER A 127 -6.88 0.54 17.20
CA SER A 127 -6.78 1.99 16.99
C SER A 127 -5.60 2.55 17.78
N LEU A 128 -4.92 3.52 17.22
CA LEU A 128 -3.94 4.30 17.97
C LEU A 128 -4.69 5.18 18.99
N GLU A 129 -4.25 5.17 20.25
CA GLU A 129 -4.79 6.06 21.27
C GLU A 129 -4.42 7.52 20.95
N GLY A 130 -5.43 8.38 20.84
CA GLY A 130 -5.30 9.84 20.65
C GLY A 130 -5.04 10.27 19.20
N GLU A 131 -5.57 11.42 18.88
CA GLU A 131 -5.35 12.40 17.77
C GLU A 131 -4.86 11.96 16.36
N SER A 132 -4.26 10.78 16.13
CA SER A 132 -3.62 10.46 14.85
C SER A 132 -4.63 10.27 13.70
N ILE A 133 -5.82 9.74 13.97
CA ILE A 133 -6.88 9.57 12.96
C ILE A 133 -7.57 10.90 12.68
N GLU A 134 -7.90 11.70 13.69
CA GLU A 134 -8.49 13.03 13.51
C GLU A 134 -7.54 13.99 12.80
N ARG A 135 -6.22 13.92 13.07
CA ARG A 135 -5.20 14.73 12.37
C ARG A 135 -5.12 14.44 10.87
N SER A 136 -5.37 13.23 10.41
CA SER A 136 -5.38 12.94 8.98
C SER A 136 -6.61 13.52 8.25
N HIS A 137 -7.70 13.81 8.99
CA HIS A 137 -8.97 14.27 8.43
C HIS A 137 -9.08 15.81 8.39
N SER A 138 -8.47 16.53 9.34
CA SER A 138 -8.57 18.00 9.44
C SER A 138 -7.61 18.75 8.53
N THR A 139 -7.01 18.10 7.53
CA THR A 139 -5.96 18.71 6.69
C THR A 139 -6.48 19.63 5.58
N GLN A 140 -7.78 19.79 5.41
CA GLN A 140 -8.33 20.61 4.31
C GLN A 140 -7.98 22.10 4.45
N ASP A 141 -7.88 22.59 5.68
CA ASP A 141 -7.58 23.99 5.98
C ASP A 141 -6.07 24.27 6.17
N LEU A 142 -5.22 23.23 6.14
CA LEU A 142 -3.78 23.39 6.32
C LEU A 142 -3.10 23.87 5.03
N SER A 143 -2.09 24.71 5.17
CA SER A 143 -1.15 25.03 4.09
C SER A 143 -0.41 23.79 3.59
N ALA A 144 0.20 23.86 2.41
CA ALA A 144 1.00 22.75 1.87
C ALA A 144 2.17 22.37 2.81
N GLU A 145 2.73 23.34 3.52
CA GLU A 145 3.82 23.15 4.47
C GLU A 145 3.36 22.44 5.73
N GLU A 146 2.23 22.85 6.29
CA GLU A 146 1.63 22.22 7.46
C GLU A 146 1.24 20.78 7.15
N ARG A 147 0.62 20.51 5.99
CA ARG A 147 0.29 19.16 5.54
C ARG A 147 1.53 18.29 5.36
N GLY A 148 2.58 18.81 4.73
CA GLY A 148 3.84 18.08 4.54
C GLY A 148 4.51 17.72 5.86
N THR A 149 4.51 18.67 6.80
CA THR A 149 5.05 18.46 8.15
C THR A 149 4.23 17.43 8.94
N ALA A 150 2.89 17.53 8.90
CA ALA A 150 2.02 16.56 9.56
C ALA A 150 2.21 15.15 8.99
N LEU A 151 2.27 15.03 7.66
CA LEU A 151 2.53 13.75 6.99
C LEU A 151 3.89 13.16 7.40
N ALA A 152 4.95 13.96 7.43
CA ALA A 152 6.26 13.49 7.85
C ALA A 152 6.23 12.93 9.27
N LYS A 153 5.63 13.66 10.22
CA LYS A 153 5.54 13.27 11.64
C LYS A 153 4.72 11.99 11.88
N THR A 154 3.81 11.65 10.99
CA THR A 154 3.01 10.42 11.10
C THR A 154 3.61 9.26 10.30
N ALA A 155 4.35 9.57 9.22
CA ALA A 155 4.92 8.55 8.35
C ALA A 155 6.30 8.04 8.80
N PHE A 156 7.10 8.90 9.46
CA PHE A 156 8.47 8.62 9.88
C PHE A 156 8.64 8.72 11.40
N THR A 157 9.62 8.01 11.93
CA THR A 157 10.05 8.20 13.32
C THR A 157 10.68 9.58 13.51
N GLN A 158 10.56 10.13 14.72
CA GLN A 158 11.16 11.41 15.05
C GLN A 158 12.68 11.40 14.83
N GLY A 159 13.35 10.32 15.22
CA GLY A 159 14.81 10.17 15.04
C GLY A 159 15.23 10.17 13.58
N HIS A 160 14.42 9.58 12.68
CA HIS A 160 14.71 9.60 11.26
C HIS A 160 14.53 11.01 10.66
N ILE A 161 13.49 11.75 11.06
CA ILE A 161 13.29 13.14 10.62
C ILE A 161 14.46 14.05 11.07
N GLU A 162 14.96 13.86 12.29
CA GLU A 162 16.08 14.63 12.82
C GLU A 162 17.39 14.35 12.06
N GLN A 163 17.62 13.11 11.65
CA GLN A 163 18.80 12.71 10.88
C GLN A 163 18.67 13.11 9.39
N HIS A 164 17.44 13.27 8.88
CA HIS A 164 17.13 13.55 7.48
C HIS A 164 16.22 14.78 7.33
N PRO A 165 16.70 15.99 7.67
CA PRO A 165 15.88 17.20 7.64
C PRO A 165 15.35 17.58 6.25
N GLU A 166 15.91 17.01 5.18
CA GLU A 166 15.45 17.17 3.79
C GLU A 166 14.12 16.49 3.49
N ILE A 167 13.66 15.55 4.32
CA ILE A 167 12.42 14.78 4.08
C ILE A 167 11.20 15.70 4.00
N ILE A 168 11.05 16.63 4.96
CA ILE A 168 9.88 17.51 4.98
C ILE A 168 9.81 18.40 3.74
N PRO A 169 10.87 19.14 3.35
CA PRO A 169 10.89 19.86 2.08
C PRO A 169 10.61 19.00 0.85
N ALA A 170 11.17 17.78 0.81
CA ALA A 170 10.95 16.85 -0.31
C ALA A 170 9.47 16.41 -0.41
N LEU A 171 8.81 16.10 0.71
CA LEU A 171 7.38 15.76 0.73
C LEU A 171 6.49 16.93 0.30
N ILE A 172 6.80 18.15 0.74
CA ILE A 172 6.10 19.36 0.34
C ILE A 172 6.20 19.57 -1.17
N GLU A 173 7.42 19.47 -1.71
CA GLU A 173 7.67 19.64 -3.14
C GLU A 173 7.02 18.54 -3.98
N ALA A 174 7.08 17.28 -3.54
CA ALA A 174 6.38 16.18 -4.18
C ALA A 174 4.88 16.42 -4.24
N ARG A 175 4.29 16.92 -3.13
CA ARG A 175 2.86 17.24 -3.06
C ARG A 175 2.49 18.43 -3.95
N ARG A 176 3.36 19.44 -4.08
CA ARG A 176 3.16 20.56 -5.00
C ARG A 176 3.16 20.12 -6.47
N LYS A 177 4.06 19.20 -6.83
CA LYS A 177 4.14 18.66 -8.20
C LYS A 177 2.98 17.73 -8.53
N GLN A 178 2.51 16.98 -7.54
CA GLN A 178 1.42 16.00 -7.71
C GLN A 178 0.37 16.21 -6.60
N PRO A 179 -0.52 17.19 -6.76
CA PRO A 179 -1.59 17.43 -5.81
C PRO A 179 -2.57 16.25 -5.81
N LEU A 180 -3.10 15.91 -4.64
CA LEU A 180 -4.19 14.95 -4.53
C LEU A 180 -5.45 15.53 -5.16
N ASP A 181 -6.14 14.71 -5.95
CA ASP A 181 -7.49 15.02 -6.37
C ASP A 181 -8.44 14.89 -5.16
N PRO A 182 -9.16 15.96 -4.75
CA PRO A 182 -9.95 15.90 -3.52
C PRO A 182 -11.06 14.86 -3.56
N THR A 183 -11.77 14.74 -4.68
CA THR A 183 -12.87 13.79 -4.84
C THR A 183 -12.35 12.34 -4.80
N GLY A 184 -11.37 12.04 -5.63
CA GLY A 184 -10.78 10.70 -5.67
C GLY A 184 -10.14 10.30 -4.34
N PHE A 185 -9.48 11.22 -3.65
CA PHE A 185 -8.92 10.96 -2.32
C PHE A 185 -10.03 10.69 -1.30
N ALA A 186 -11.08 11.53 -1.23
CA ALA A 186 -12.20 11.36 -0.31
C ALA A 186 -12.91 10.01 -0.53
N ARG A 187 -13.17 9.61 -1.79
CA ARG A 187 -13.79 8.31 -2.12
C ARG A 187 -12.93 7.11 -1.69
N ARG A 188 -11.60 7.18 -1.89
CA ARG A 188 -10.67 6.14 -1.44
C ARG A 188 -10.60 6.04 0.08
N MET A 189 -10.59 7.20 0.78
CA MET A 189 -10.60 7.21 2.25
C MET A 189 -11.89 6.65 2.83
N GLN A 190 -13.07 7.01 2.27
CA GLN A 190 -14.36 6.41 2.66
C GLN A 190 -14.32 4.88 2.52
N ALA A 191 -13.78 4.37 1.41
CA ALA A 191 -13.61 2.93 1.19
C ALA A 191 -12.65 2.29 2.20
N ALA A 192 -11.56 2.98 2.56
CA ALA A 192 -10.61 2.49 3.56
C ALA A 192 -11.21 2.41 4.98
N TYR A 193 -12.01 3.41 5.37
CA TYR A 193 -12.71 3.40 6.66
C TYR A 193 -13.80 2.33 6.75
N ALA A 194 -14.46 2.03 5.63
CA ALA A 194 -15.46 0.97 5.56
C ALA A 194 -14.85 -0.43 5.40
N HIS A 195 -13.52 -0.52 5.25
CA HIS A 195 -12.83 -1.79 5.07
C HIS A 195 -12.94 -2.67 6.30
N ASN A 196 -13.30 -3.94 6.08
CA ASN A 196 -13.30 -4.98 7.10
C ASN A 196 -13.10 -6.35 6.45
N THR A 197 -11.95 -6.95 6.68
CA THR A 197 -11.63 -8.30 6.22
C THR A 197 -11.41 -9.28 7.36
N PHE A 198 -11.46 -8.84 8.62
CA PHE A 198 -11.05 -9.65 9.77
C PHE A 198 -11.66 -11.06 9.75
N ASP A 199 -12.98 -11.17 9.64
CA ASP A 199 -13.69 -12.46 9.64
C ASP A 199 -13.48 -13.27 8.33
N ARG A 200 -12.79 -12.70 7.34
CA ARG A 200 -12.51 -13.32 6.04
C ARG A 200 -11.02 -13.59 5.80
N LEU A 201 -10.13 -13.26 6.74
CA LEU A 201 -8.68 -13.45 6.61
C LEU A 201 -8.31 -14.91 6.37
N SER A 202 -9.04 -15.86 6.96
CA SER A 202 -8.84 -17.30 6.74
C SER A 202 -9.10 -17.76 5.29
N GLN A 203 -9.72 -16.94 4.45
CA GLN A 203 -9.92 -17.20 3.02
C GLN A 203 -8.66 -16.86 2.19
N ILE A 204 -7.68 -16.17 2.77
CA ILE A 204 -6.37 -15.95 2.15
C ILE A 204 -5.57 -17.24 2.33
N THR A 205 -5.39 -17.97 1.24
CA THR A 205 -4.74 -19.31 1.25
C THR A 205 -3.33 -19.30 0.65
N CYS A 206 -2.91 -18.18 0.06
CA CYS A 206 -1.55 -18.06 -0.46
C CYS A 206 -0.55 -17.69 0.65
N PRO A 207 0.73 -18.06 0.51
CA PRO A 207 1.78 -17.62 1.42
C PRO A 207 1.76 -16.09 1.60
N THR A 208 1.88 -15.62 2.84
CA THR A 208 1.75 -14.19 3.17
C THR A 208 2.89 -13.72 4.07
N LEU A 209 3.57 -12.66 3.67
CA LEU A 209 4.46 -11.89 4.53
C LEU A 209 3.70 -10.65 5.03
N VAL A 210 3.61 -10.49 6.34
CA VAL A 210 3.15 -9.26 6.97
C VAL A 210 4.38 -8.51 7.48
N ILE A 211 4.55 -7.24 7.10
CA ILE A 211 5.74 -6.45 7.44
C ILE A 211 5.33 -5.04 7.86
N THR A 212 5.90 -4.54 8.95
CA THR A 212 5.54 -3.23 9.51
C THR A 212 6.69 -2.60 10.28
N GLY A 213 6.64 -1.27 10.46
CA GLY A 213 7.46 -0.58 11.44
C GLY A 213 6.83 -0.65 12.82
N LYS A 214 7.66 -0.78 13.86
CA LYS A 214 7.22 -0.86 15.26
C LYS A 214 6.61 0.46 15.75
N ASP A 215 7.15 1.57 15.25
CA ASP A 215 6.81 2.93 15.64
C ASP A 215 5.83 3.61 14.65
N ASP A 216 5.04 2.79 13.93
CA ASP A 216 4.04 3.30 12.98
C ASP A 216 2.97 4.12 13.71
N ALA A 217 2.94 5.43 13.43
CA ALA A 217 2.02 6.38 14.02
C ALA A 217 0.75 6.61 13.18
N LEU A 218 0.56 5.86 12.07
CA LEU A 218 -0.65 5.89 11.25
C LEU A 218 -1.52 4.65 11.46
N ILE A 219 -0.88 3.48 11.50
CA ILE A 219 -1.56 2.19 11.69
C ILE A 219 -0.79 1.42 12.77
N ALA A 220 -1.42 1.20 13.91
CA ALA A 220 -0.82 0.46 15.01
C ALA A 220 -0.24 -0.88 14.52
N TRP A 221 1.03 -1.14 14.82
CA TRP A 221 1.74 -2.35 14.36
C TRP A 221 1.05 -3.65 14.81
N GLU A 222 0.27 -3.59 15.88
CA GLU A 222 -0.54 -4.70 16.39
C GLU A 222 -1.58 -5.19 15.38
N ASN A 223 -2.00 -4.34 14.44
CA ASN A 223 -2.82 -4.77 13.31
C ASN A 223 -2.09 -5.76 12.40
N SER A 224 -0.77 -5.61 12.27
CA SER A 224 0.05 -6.58 11.53
C SER A 224 0.14 -7.92 12.27
N GLN A 225 0.17 -7.92 13.60
CA GLN A 225 0.06 -9.14 14.40
C GLN A 225 -1.32 -9.80 14.19
N LEU A 226 -2.42 -9.02 14.21
CA LEU A 226 -3.76 -9.55 13.95
C LEU A 226 -3.86 -10.22 12.56
N LEU A 227 -3.27 -9.61 11.53
CA LEU A 227 -3.22 -10.20 10.19
C LEU A 227 -2.44 -11.53 10.21
N ALA A 228 -1.27 -11.55 10.83
CA ALA A 228 -0.43 -12.74 10.89
C ALA A 228 -1.09 -13.88 11.69
N ASP A 229 -1.79 -13.57 12.77
CA ASP A 229 -2.46 -14.57 13.60
C ASP A 229 -3.68 -15.21 12.91
N ASN A 230 -4.29 -14.52 11.93
CA ASN A 230 -5.53 -14.95 11.29
C ASN A 230 -5.36 -15.38 9.81
N ILE A 231 -4.16 -15.30 9.23
CA ILE A 231 -3.83 -15.82 7.91
C ILE A 231 -2.97 -17.09 8.10
N ALA A 232 -3.46 -18.24 7.63
CA ALA A 232 -2.92 -19.56 7.98
C ALA A 232 -1.44 -19.77 7.59
N ASP A 233 -1.01 -19.34 6.38
CA ASP A 233 0.38 -19.42 5.92
C ASP A 233 1.00 -18.02 5.90
N SER A 234 1.22 -17.48 7.09
CA SER A 234 1.76 -16.14 7.26
C SER A 234 3.05 -16.10 8.07
N LYS A 235 3.83 -15.05 7.83
CA LYS A 235 5.02 -14.68 8.61
C LYS A 235 4.97 -13.20 8.92
N LEU A 236 5.19 -12.81 10.18
CA LEU A 236 5.32 -11.42 10.61
C LEU A 236 6.79 -11.00 10.66
N VAL A 237 7.08 -9.80 10.16
CA VAL A 237 8.34 -9.08 10.33
C VAL A 237 8.03 -7.70 10.89
N VAL A 238 8.57 -7.37 12.06
CA VAL A 238 8.47 -6.05 12.68
C VAL A 238 9.85 -5.42 12.64
N LEU A 239 9.96 -4.25 12.03
CA LEU A 239 11.21 -3.49 11.90
C LEU A 239 11.26 -2.42 13.00
N GLU A 240 12.39 -2.32 13.68
CA GLU A 240 12.61 -1.38 14.79
C GLU A 240 14.05 -0.82 14.75
N PRO A 241 14.23 0.51 14.84
CA PRO A 241 13.17 1.55 14.81
C PRO A 241 12.65 1.76 13.39
N ALA A 242 11.35 1.85 13.18
CA ALA A 242 10.76 2.22 11.90
C ALA A 242 9.30 2.66 12.07
N GLY A 243 8.90 3.69 11.34
CA GLY A 243 7.54 4.19 11.24
C GLY A 243 6.74 3.56 10.09
N HIS A 244 5.71 4.30 9.62
CA HIS A 244 4.82 3.82 8.56
C HIS A 244 5.53 3.54 7.23
N VAL A 245 6.52 4.34 6.88
CA VAL A 245 7.32 4.17 5.64
C VAL A 245 8.62 3.40 5.92
N PHE A 246 8.50 2.28 6.61
CA PHE A 246 9.61 1.42 7.06
C PHE A 246 10.64 1.09 5.95
N TRP A 247 10.22 1.04 4.70
CA TRP A 247 11.11 0.77 3.56
C TRP A 247 12.08 1.92 3.24
N VAL A 248 11.80 3.13 3.75
CA VAL A 248 12.72 4.28 3.67
C VAL A 248 13.63 4.30 4.89
N GLU A 249 13.11 4.01 6.07
CA GLU A 249 13.87 4.05 7.33
C GLU A 249 14.78 2.84 7.52
N GLN A 250 14.35 1.66 7.05
CA GLN A 250 15.09 0.39 7.13
C GLN A 250 15.19 -0.26 5.74
N PRO A 251 15.82 0.40 4.74
CA PRO A 251 15.76 -0.03 3.34
C PRO A 251 16.38 -1.40 3.10
N VAL A 252 17.49 -1.72 3.75
CA VAL A 252 18.18 -3.01 3.57
C VAL A 252 17.37 -4.14 4.18
N GLN A 253 16.95 -3.98 5.43
CA GLN A 253 16.20 -5.01 6.17
C GLN A 253 14.84 -5.30 5.54
N SER A 254 14.11 -4.26 5.12
CA SER A 254 12.82 -4.41 4.47
C SER A 254 12.95 -5.07 3.10
N ARG A 255 13.90 -4.62 2.27
CA ARG A 255 14.20 -5.24 0.97
C ARG A 255 14.53 -6.72 1.12
N ASP A 256 15.48 -7.05 2.01
CA ASP A 256 15.97 -8.42 2.17
C ASP A 256 14.86 -9.36 2.69
N ALA A 257 14.01 -8.89 3.61
CA ALA A 257 12.85 -9.65 4.08
C ALA A 257 11.86 -9.93 2.94
N ILE A 258 11.51 -8.91 2.15
CA ILE A 258 10.56 -9.02 1.05
C ILE A 258 11.13 -9.90 -0.07
N LEU A 259 12.37 -9.66 -0.52
CA LEU A 259 12.98 -10.45 -1.59
C LEU A 259 13.16 -11.91 -1.20
N THR A 260 13.65 -12.20 0.02
CA THR A 260 13.78 -13.57 0.52
C THR A 260 12.44 -14.31 0.49
N PHE A 261 11.37 -13.63 0.91
CA PHE A 261 10.04 -14.20 0.89
C PHE A 261 9.54 -14.43 -0.54
N LEU A 262 9.63 -13.45 -1.42
CA LEU A 262 9.18 -13.57 -2.81
C LEU A 262 9.95 -14.67 -3.56
N GLN A 263 11.28 -14.74 -3.39
CA GLN A 263 12.14 -15.73 -4.03
C GLN A 263 11.79 -17.17 -3.59
N LYS A 264 11.44 -17.38 -2.31
CA LYS A 264 11.01 -18.67 -1.78
C LYS A 264 9.73 -19.19 -2.45
N HIS A 265 8.89 -18.30 -2.96
CA HIS A 265 7.58 -18.62 -3.54
C HIS A 265 7.53 -18.42 -5.07
N LYS A 266 8.68 -18.30 -5.73
CA LYS A 266 8.79 -18.40 -7.19
C LYS A 266 8.37 -19.79 -7.67
N ARG A 267 7.83 -19.85 -8.91
CA ARG A 267 7.42 -21.11 -9.59
C ARG A 267 8.41 -21.46 -10.66
#